data_38391734ce1b4bc586b928c1897c3119
#
_entry.id   38391734ce1b4bc586b928c1897c3119
#
_cell.length_a   1.000
_cell.length_b   1.000
_cell.length_c   1.000
_cell.angle_alpha   90.00
_cell.angle_beta   90.00
_cell.angle_gamma   90.00
#
_symmetry.space_group_name_H-M   'P 1'
#
loop_
_entity.id
_entity.type
_entity.pdbx_description
1 polymer ?
#
loop_
_entity_poly.entity_id
_entity_poly.type
_entity_poly.pdbx_seq_one_letter_code
_entity_poly.pdbx_strand_id
1 'polypeptide(L)'
;DLAPEALEQRIAESGEAFEADGRLVNSDFLDGLAVPQAKDEVANRLTATALFDRPQGERKVNFKLRDWGISRQRYWGCPIPIIHCDTCGPVPVPEGYLPVRLPEDVSFDQPGNPLDRHPTWKNVPCPSCGAPARRETDTMDTFVDSSWYYARFADPHNDTAPASPEA
;
A
#
# COMPACT_ATOMS: atom_id res chain seq x y z
N ASP A 1 35.40 16.55 0.62
CA ASP A 1 35.85 15.15 0.82
C ASP A 1 37.05 15.14 1.74
N LEU A 2 36.87 14.70 2.98
CA LEU A 2 37.94 14.48 3.93
C LEU A 2 38.52 13.08 3.73
N ALA A 3 39.85 12.94 3.92
CA ALA A 3 40.47 11.61 4.00
C ALA A 3 39.87 10.82 5.21
N PRO A 4 39.78 9.48 5.15
CA PRO A 4 39.15 8.68 6.20
C PRO A 4 39.72 9.00 7.63
N GLU A 5 41.04 9.15 7.75
CA GLU A 5 41.71 9.45 9.01
C GLU A 5 41.32 10.83 9.57
N ALA A 6 41.17 11.84 8.68
CA ALA A 6 40.73 13.17 9.07
C ALA A 6 39.26 13.20 9.50
N LEU A 7 38.41 12.31 8.92
CA LEU A 7 37.05 12.16 9.30
C LEU A 7 36.90 11.45 10.64
N GLU A 8 37.66 10.38 10.90
CA GLU A 8 37.73 9.69 12.19
C GLU A 8 38.11 10.62 13.31
N GLN A 9 39.17 11.42 13.11
CA GLN A 9 39.63 12.40 14.08
C GLN A 9 38.54 13.45 14.36
N ARG A 10 37.86 13.96 13.33
CA ARG A 10 36.78 14.93 13.48
C ARG A 10 35.58 14.38 14.24
N ILE A 11 35.20 13.11 14.00
CA ILE A 11 34.12 12.44 14.73
C ILE A 11 34.53 12.26 16.22
N ALA A 12 35.76 11.83 16.46
CA ALA A 12 36.26 11.66 17.80
C ALA A 12 36.34 12.98 18.60
N GLU A 13 36.68 14.08 17.94
CA GLU A 13 36.76 15.43 18.54
C GLU A 13 35.37 16.05 18.75
N SER A 14 34.42 15.84 17.85
CA SER A 14 33.05 16.40 17.93
C SER A 14 32.15 15.67 18.91
N GLY A 15 32.38 14.37 19.12
CA GLY A 15 31.48 13.50 19.87
C GLY A 15 30.11 13.28 19.19
N GLU A 16 29.94 13.73 17.96
CA GLU A 16 28.72 13.59 17.18
C GLU A 16 28.83 12.42 16.20
N ALA A 17 27.72 11.69 16.01
CA ALA A 17 27.67 10.61 15.05
C ALA A 17 27.71 11.18 13.60
N PHE A 18 28.42 10.48 12.71
CA PHE A 18 28.42 10.83 11.29
C PHE A 18 27.13 10.33 10.63
N GLU A 19 26.27 11.24 10.22
CA GLU A 19 24.96 10.93 9.63
C GLU A 19 24.90 11.07 8.09
N ALA A 20 26.00 11.49 7.46
CA ALA A 20 26.05 11.70 6.00
C ALA A 20 26.43 10.42 5.25
N ASP A 21 26.24 10.45 3.92
CA ASP A 21 26.72 9.39 3.04
C ASP A 21 28.25 9.31 3.07
N GLY A 22 28.77 8.11 3.35
CA GLY A 22 30.20 7.84 3.47
C GLY A 22 30.58 6.51 2.82
N ARG A 23 31.86 6.16 2.98
CA ARG A 23 32.39 4.84 2.66
C ARG A 23 32.68 4.09 3.94
N LEU A 24 32.40 2.80 3.95
CA LEU A 24 32.64 1.94 5.09
C LEU A 24 34.15 1.70 5.26
N VAL A 25 34.59 1.69 6.50
CA VAL A 25 35.95 1.34 6.92
C VAL A 25 35.88 0.38 8.10
N ASN A 26 36.91 -0.45 8.32
CA ASN A 26 36.95 -1.45 9.37
C ASN A 26 35.75 -2.41 9.37
N SER A 27 35.19 -2.70 8.17
CA SER A 27 34.00 -3.49 7.95
C SER A 27 34.23 -4.72 7.08
N ASP A 28 35.47 -5.21 7.01
CA ASP A 28 35.93 -6.40 6.28
C ASP A 28 35.50 -6.31 4.80
N PHE A 29 34.68 -7.22 4.34
CA PHE A 29 34.26 -7.29 2.93
C PHE A 29 33.43 -6.06 2.46
N LEU A 30 33.07 -5.16 3.35
CA LEU A 30 32.35 -3.93 3.01
C LEU A 30 33.28 -2.71 2.90
N ASP A 31 34.55 -2.86 3.20
CA ASP A 31 35.49 -1.74 3.19
C ASP A 31 35.56 -1.07 1.82
N GLY A 32 35.53 0.26 1.85
CA GLY A 32 35.55 1.11 0.65
C GLY A 32 34.22 1.22 -0.09
N LEU A 33 33.20 0.43 0.25
CA LEU A 33 31.88 0.54 -0.37
C LEU A 33 31.13 1.76 0.17
N ALA A 34 30.37 2.42 -0.72
CA ALA A 34 29.37 3.40 -0.29
C ALA A 34 28.19 2.69 0.41
N VAL A 35 27.48 3.41 1.29
CA VAL A 35 26.37 2.84 2.08
C VAL A 35 25.32 2.08 1.26
N PRO A 36 24.83 2.57 0.10
CA PRO A 36 23.89 1.81 -0.71
C PRO A 36 24.46 0.49 -1.23
N GLN A 37 25.71 0.52 -1.73
CA GLN A 37 26.41 -0.66 -2.24
C GLN A 37 26.68 -1.70 -1.13
N ALA A 38 27.04 -1.23 0.06
CA ALA A 38 27.23 -2.11 1.22
C ALA A 38 25.93 -2.81 1.65
N LYS A 39 24.81 -2.09 1.65
CA LYS A 39 23.49 -2.69 1.92
C LYS A 39 23.15 -3.78 0.91
N ASP A 40 23.42 -3.54 -0.38
CA ASP A 40 23.19 -4.53 -1.44
C ASP A 40 24.10 -5.76 -1.28
N GLU A 41 25.37 -5.56 -0.98
CA GLU A 41 26.33 -6.66 -0.77
C GLU A 41 25.93 -7.54 0.43
N VAL A 42 25.58 -6.93 1.57
CA VAL A 42 25.09 -7.67 2.74
C VAL A 42 23.83 -8.46 2.40
N ALA A 43 22.86 -7.83 1.73
CA ALA A 43 21.62 -8.50 1.36
C ALA A 43 21.86 -9.67 0.40
N ASN A 44 22.75 -9.51 -0.57
CA ASN A 44 23.14 -10.59 -1.50
C ASN A 44 23.78 -11.77 -0.76
N ARG A 45 24.71 -11.50 0.16
CA ARG A 45 25.36 -12.57 0.94
C ARG A 45 24.38 -13.30 1.85
N LEU A 46 23.51 -12.58 2.56
CA LEU A 46 22.50 -13.19 3.42
C LEU A 46 21.48 -14.03 2.63
N THR A 47 21.13 -13.59 1.42
CA THR A 47 20.23 -14.35 0.56
C THR A 47 20.90 -15.59 -0.03
N ALA A 48 22.19 -15.50 -0.35
CA ALA A 48 22.97 -16.61 -0.91
C ALA A 48 23.42 -17.67 0.13
N THR A 49 23.51 -17.27 1.40
CA THR A 49 23.95 -18.15 2.48
C THR A 49 22.75 -18.89 3.08
N ALA A 50 22.78 -20.20 3.04
CA ALA A 50 21.73 -21.04 3.64
C ALA A 50 22.07 -21.37 5.10
N LEU A 51 21.05 -21.31 5.96
CA LEU A 51 21.08 -21.79 7.34
C LEU A 51 19.81 -22.61 7.59
N PHE A 52 19.95 -23.85 8.04
CA PHE A 52 18.81 -24.77 8.22
C PHE A 52 17.93 -24.90 6.95
N ASP A 53 18.54 -25.11 5.79
CA ASP A 53 17.91 -25.28 4.48
C ASP A 53 17.07 -24.10 3.96
N ARG A 54 17.32 -22.91 4.48
CA ARG A 54 16.70 -21.66 4.01
C ARG A 54 17.70 -20.51 3.98
N PRO A 55 17.50 -19.47 3.15
CA PRO A 55 18.34 -18.28 3.15
C PRO A 55 18.36 -17.61 4.54
N GLN A 56 19.53 -17.10 4.93
CA GLN A 56 19.69 -16.36 6.20
C GLN A 56 18.94 -15.02 6.20
N GLY A 57 18.71 -14.44 5.03
CA GLY A 57 18.00 -13.18 4.87
C GLY A 57 17.14 -13.14 3.64
N GLU A 58 16.14 -12.27 3.67
CA GLU A 58 15.24 -11.98 2.57
C GLU A 58 15.14 -10.46 2.39
N ARG A 59 15.22 -10.00 1.12
CA ARG A 59 14.97 -8.59 0.82
C ARG A 59 13.49 -8.28 1.02
N LYS A 60 13.20 -7.28 1.84
CA LYS A 60 11.85 -6.76 2.04
C LYS A 60 11.78 -5.27 1.82
N VAL A 61 10.73 -4.83 1.15
CA VAL A 61 10.36 -3.42 1.08
C VAL A 61 9.34 -3.14 2.18
N ASN A 62 9.74 -2.32 3.16
CA ASN A 62 8.84 -1.86 4.19
C ASN A 62 8.30 -0.49 3.79
N PHE A 63 6.98 -0.38 3.65
CA PHE A 63 6.35 0.91 3.40
C PHE A 63 6.31 1.73 4.68
N LYS A 64 6.61 3.03 4.58
CA LYS A 64 6.53 3.96 5.72
C LYS A 64 5.10 4.31 6.12
N LEU A 65 4.14 4.08 5.22
CA LEU A 65 2.73 4.30 5.51
C LEU A 65 2.26 3.29 6.56
N ARG A 66 1.66 3.79 7.64
CA ARG A 66 1.05 2.94 8.66
C ARG A 66 -0.28 2.42 8.17
N ASP A 67 -0.62 1.19 8.56
CA ASP A 67 -1.94 0.63 8.33
C ASP A 67 -3.01 1.50 9.00
N TRP A 68 -4.13 1.68 8.32
CA TRP A 68 -5.26 2.47 8.77
C TRP A 68 -6.56 1.85 8.27
N GLY A 69 -7.66 2.06 9.03
CA GLY A 69 -8.98 1.57 8.64
C GLY A 69 -9.52 2.35 7.46
N ILE A 70 -9.71 1.69 6.32
CA ILE A 70 -10.20 2.29 5.08
C ILE A 70 -11.72 2.48 5.07
N SER A 71 -12.47 1.65 5.79
CA SER A 71 -13.92 1.60 5.78
C SER A 71 -14.58 2.77 6.49
N ARG A 72 -15.64 3.32 5.90
CA ARG A 72 -16.50 4.37 6.48
C ARG A 72 -17.97 3.98 6.36
N GLN A 73 -18.68 4.01 7.45
CA GLN A 73 -20.11 3.67 7.59
C GLN A 73 -20.95 4.88 7.22
N ARG A 74 -20.98 5.23 5.94
CA ARG A 74 -21.68 6.39 5.41
C ARG A 74 -22.18 6.15 3.99
N TYR A 75 -23.15 6.94 3.53
CA TYR A 75 -23.70 6.84 2.19
C TYR A 75 -22.72 7.28 1.09
N TRP A 76 -22.08 8.43 1.26
CA TRP A 76 -21.22 9.04 0.24
C TRP A 76 -19.79 8.48 0.29
N GLY A 77 -19.13 8.51 -0.83
CA GLY A 77 -17.77 8.02 -1.04
C GLY A 77 -17.72 6.86 -2.04
N CYS A 78 -16.53 6.35 -2.30
CA CYS A 78 -16.31 5.24 -3.20
C CYS A 78 -16.73 3.91 -2.53
N PRO A 79 -17.73 3.17 -3.04
CA PRO A 79 -18.11 1.89 -2.46
C PRO A 79 -16.97 0.88 -2.52
N ILE A 80 -16.78 0.10 -1.47
CA ILE A 80 -15.79 -0.98 -1.44
C ILE A 80 -16.32 -2.13 -2.32
N PRO A 81 -15.60 -2.53 -3.40
CA PRO A 81 -16.10 -3.48 -4.39
C PRO A 81 -15.96 -4.94 -3.94
N ILE A 82 -16.51 -5.27 -2.78
CA ILE A 82 -16.49 -6.62 -2.20
C ILE A 82 -17.92 -7.13 -1.96
N ILE A 83 -18.11 -8.42 -2.15
CA ILE A 83 -19.34 -9.15 -1.85
C ILE A 83 -19.03 -10.23 -0.83
N HIS A 84 -19.77 -10.25 0.27
CA HIS A 84 -19.65 -11.24 1.33
C HIS A 84 -20.61 -12.41 1.06
N CYS A 85 -20.04 -13.58 0.85
CA CYS A 85 -20.77 -14.84 0.63
C CYS A 85 -20.50 -15.80 1.77
N ASP A 86 -21.54 -16.42 2.33
CA ASP A 86 -21.38 -17.37 3.44
C ASP A 86 -20.57 -18.62 3.05
N THR A 87 -20.60 -19.00 1.78
CA THR A 87 -19.87 -20.16 1.26
C THR A 87 -18.45 -19.81 0.78
N CYS A 88 -18.30 -18.68 0.05
CA CYS A 88 -17.04 -18.32 -0.62
C CYS A 88 -16.20 -17.32 0.17
N GLY A 89 -16.74 -16.74 1.25
CA GLY A 89 -16.13 -15.62 1.96
C GLY A 89 -16.21 -14.30 1.19
N PRO A 90 -15.25 -13.38 1.38
CA PRO A 90 -15.19 -12.13 0.62
C PRO A 90 -14.80 -12.38 -0.84
N VAL A 91 -15.62 -11.92 -1.77
CA VAL A 91 -15.44 -12.07 -3.22
C VAL A 91 -15.39 -10.70 -3.87
N PRO A 92 -14.39 -10.37 -4.71
CA PRO A 92 -14.36 -9.12 -5.45
C PRO A 92 -15.55 -8.99 -6.42
N VAL A 93 -16.06 -7.77 -6.59
CA VAL A 93 -17.00 -7.46 -7.68
C VAL A 93 -16.25 -7.64 -9.00
N PRO A 94 -16.79 -8.40 -9.97
CA PRO A 94 -16.16 -8.57 -11.27
C PRO A 94 -15.98 -7.22 -12.00
N GLU A 95 -14.90 -7.06 -12.74
CA GLU A 95 -14.54 -5.81 -13.43
C GLU A 95 -15.68 -5.28 -14.34
N GLY A 96 -16.40 -6.18 -15.02
CA GLY A 96 -17.52 -5.80 -15.88
C GLY A 96 -18.72 -5.18 -15.14
N TYR A 97 -18.75 -5.25 -13.81
CA TYR A 97 -19.79 -4.64 -12.96
C TYR A 97 -19.29 -3.39 -12.21
N LEU A 98 -18.09 -2.93 -12.51
CA LEU A 98 -17.56 -1.68 -11.99
C LEU A 98 -17.98 -0.49 -12.90
N PRO A 99 -18.15 0.69 -12.32
CA PRO A 99 -18.09 1.04 -10.90
C PRO A 99 -19.33 0.55 -10.13
N VAL A 100 -19.15 0.20 -8.86
CA VAL A 100 -20.28 -0.04 -7.94
C VAL A 100 -21.01 1.29 -7.72
N ARG A 101 -22.24 1.39 -8.19
CA ARG A 101 -23.05 2.61 -8.09
C ARG A 101 -23.81 2.64 -6.78
N LEU A 102 -23.83 3.80 -6.14
CA LEU A 102 -24.65 4.05 -4.96
C LEU A 102 -26.13 4.10 -5.36
N PRO A 103 -27.07 3.62 -4.49
CA PRO A 103 -28.51 3.75 -4.75
C PRO A 103 -28.95 5.20 -4.60
N GLU A 104 -29.91 5.64 -5.41
CA GLU A 104 -30.46 6.99 -5.36
C GLU A 104 -31.64 7.10 -4.38
N ASP A 105 -32.31 5.97 -4.09
CA ASP A 105 -33.49 5.85 -3.23
C ASP A 105 -33.12 5.58 -1.77
N VAL A 106 -32.30 6.46 -1.18
CA VAL A 106 -31.79 6.31 0.20
C VAL A 106 -32.50 7.24 1.16
N SER A 107 -32.89 6.72 2.34
CA SER A 107 -33.42 7.51 3.43
C SER A 107 -32.32 7.83 4.46
N PHE A 108 -32.34 9.09 4.93
CA PHE A 108 -31.44 9.62 5.98
C PHE A 108 -32.17 9.93 7.28
N ASP A 109 -33.38 9.45 7.45
CA ASP A 109 -34.28 9.72 8.58
C ASP A 109 -33.88 8.98 9.87
N GLN A 110 -32.94 8.04 9.79
CA GLN A 110 -32.49 7.23 10.92
C GLN A 110 -30.96 7.25 11.05
N PRO A 111 -30.43 7.15 12.27
CA PRO A 111 -28.98 7.07 12.49
C PRO A 111 -28.39 5.75 11.98
N GLY A 112 -27.08 5.75 11.73
CA GLY A 112 -26.32 4.61 11.26
C GLY A 112 -26.09 4.61 9.74
N ASN A 113 -25.52 3.52 9.21
CA ASN A 113 -25.15 3.43 7.80
C ASN A 113 -26.40 3.26 6.90
N PRO A 114 -26.71 4.22 6.03
CA PRO A 114 -27.88 4.15 5.15
C PRO A 114 -27.80 3.01 4.14
N LEU A 115 -26.59 2.67 3.66
CA LEU A 115 -26.38 1.57 2.71
C LEU A 115 -26.68 0.21 3.34
N ASP A 116 -26.33 0.05 4.64
CA ASP A 116 -26.64 -1.17 5.36
C ASP A 116 -28.14 -1.35 5.61
N ARG A 117 -28.88 -0.25 5.78
CA ARG A 117 -30.33 -0.28 5.95
C ARG A 117 -31.10 -0.40 4.63
N HIS A 118 -30.42 -0.21 3.48
CA HIS A 118 -31.08 -0.26 2.18
C HIS A 118 -31.71 -1.65 1.92
N PRO A 119 -33.00 -1.71 1.56
CA PRO A 119 -33.73 -2.98 1.54
C PRO A 119 -33.23 -3.95 0.45
N THR A 120 -32.75 -3.45 -0.67
CA THR A 120 -32.44 -4.26 -1.86
C THR A 120 -30.99 -4.14 -2.33
N TRP A 121 -30.40 -2.95 -2.32
CA TRP A 121 -29.10 -2.67 -2.93
C TRP A 121 -27.97 -3.56 -2.42
N LYS A 122 -27.99 -3.91 -1.14
CA LYS A 122 -26.96 -4.78 -0.53
C LYS A 122 -27.10 -6.25 -0.90
N ASN A 123 -28.29 -6.69 -1.35
CA ASN A 123 -28.57 -8.09 -1.62
C ASN A 123 -28.23 -8.42 -3.07
N VAL A 124 -27.25 -9.28 -3.29
CA VAL A 124 -26.75 -9.63 -4.62
C VAL A 124 -26.42 -11.11 -4.67
N PRO A 125 -26.44 -11.74 -5.86
CA PRO A 125 -25.88 -13.08 -6.00
C PRO A 125 -24.35 -13.04 -5.88
N CYS A 126 -23.78 -14.08 -5.30
CA CYS A 126 -22.34 -14.27 -5.27
C CYS A 126 -21.81 -14.49 -6.70
N PRO A 127 -20.81 -13.72 -7.17
CA PRO A 127 -20.29 -13.88 -8.52
C PRO A 127 -19.51 -15.20 -8.72
N SER A 128 -19.08 -15.86 -7.64
CA SER A 128 -18.35 -17.13 -7.72
C SER A 128 -19.27 -18.35 -7.71
N CYS A 129 -20.33 -18.38 -6.88
CA CYS A 129 -21.16 -19.58 -6.72
C CYS A 129 -22.65 -19.35 -7.01
N GLY A 130 -23.10 -18.12 -7.26
CA GLY A 130 -24.50 -17.78 -7.52
C GLY A 130 -25.42 -17.77 -6.30
N ALA A 131 -24.95 -18.19 -5.12
CA ALA A 131 -25.74 -18.17 -3.90
C ALA A 131 -26.10 -16.75 -3.46
N PRO A 132 -27.18 -16.55 -2.67
CA PRO A 132 -27.47 -15.26 -2.04
C PRO A 132 -26.26 -14.76 -1.26
N ALA A 133 -25.91 -13.50 -1.46
CA ALA A 133 -24.76 -12.88 -0.84
C ALA A 133 -25.07 -11.41 -0.55
N ARG A 134 -24.17 -10.75 0.15
CA ARG A 134 -24.34 -9.37 0.59
C ARG A 134 -23.20 -8.51 0.08
N ARG A 135 -23.52 -7.41 -0.58
CA ARG A 135 -22.57 -6.38 -0.95
C ARG A 135 -21.97 -5.72 0.30
N GLU A 136 -20.70 -5.34 0.25
CA GLU A 136 -20.13 -4.46 1.26
C GLU A 136 -20.88 -3.13 1.27
N THR A 137 -21.24 -2.66 2.47
CA THR A 137 -22.04 -1.45 2.66
C THR A 137 -21.23 -0.25 3.13
N ASP A 138 -19.94 -0.46 3.40
CA ASP A 138 -19.02 0.63 3.73
C ASP A 138 -18.49 1.29 2.46
N THR A 139 -18.17 2.55 2.55
CA THR A 139 -17.43 3.30 1.53
C THR A 139 -15.98 3.49 1.95
N MET A 140 -15.11 3.72 0.99
CA MET A 140 -13.71 4.01 1.26
C MET A 140 -13.54 5.40 1.86
N ASP A 141 -12.52 5.58 2.71
CA ASP A 141 -12.08 6.89 3.15
C ASP A 141 -11.73 7.78 1.95
N THR A 142 -12.03 9.07 2.06
CA THR A 142 -11.81 10.04 0.98
C THR A 142 -10.36 10.17 0.53
N PHE A 143 -9.39 9.82 1.38
CA PHE A 143 -7.99 9.77 0.95
C PHE A 143 -7.73 8.78 -0.17
N VAL A 144 -8.53 7.73 -0.28
CA VAL A 144 -8.40 6.74 -1.37
C VAL A 144 -8.72 7.40 -2.71
N ASP A 145 -9.78 8.19 -2.77
CA ASP A 145 -10.19 8.88 -4.01
C ASP A 145 -9.32 10.12 -4.26
N SER A 146 -9.18 10.97 -3.24
CA SER A 146 -8.52 12.27 -3.37
C SER A 146 -7.02 12.17 -3.63
N SER A 147 -6.37 11.09 -3.23
CA SER A 147 -4.94 10.91 -3.47
C SER A 147 -4.57 10.70 -4.95
N TRP A 148 -5.54 10.45 -5.82
CA TRP A 148 -5.31 10.26 -7.27
C TRP A 148 -5.22 11.56 -8.07
N TYR A 149 -5.52 12.72 -7.47
CA TYR A 149 -5.58 13.99 -8.19
C TYR A 149 -4.27 14.34 -8.88
N TYR A 150 -3.12 14.09 -8.26
CA TYR A 150 -1.81 14.40 -8.82
C TYR A 150 -1.52 13.57 -10.09
N ALA A 151 -1.88 12.29 -10.11
CA ALA A 151 -1.74 11.46 -11.29
C ALA A 151 -2.61 11.98 -12.44
N ARG A 152 -3.83 12.45 -12.11
CA ARG A 152 -4.73 13.02 -13.12
C ARG A 152 -4.22 14.32 -13.70
N PHE A 153 -3.47 15.13 -12.95
CA PHE A 153 -2.81 16.33 -13.48
C PHE A 153 -1.68 16.02 -14.46
N ALA A 154 -1.01 14.86 -14.30
CA ALA A 154 0.05 14.45 -15.23
C ALA A 154 -0.52 14.11 -16.63
N ASP A 155 -1.74 13.55 -16.70
CA ASP A 155 -2.37 13.13 -17.96
C ASP A 155 -3.88 13.48 -17.98
N PRO A 156 -4.24 14.78 -18.03
CA PRO A 156 -5.61 15.25 -17.81
C PRO A 156 -6.60 14.86 -18.93
N HIS A 157 -6.10 14.52 -20.10
CA HIS A 157 -6.91 14.19 -21.29
C HIS A 157 -7.05 12.69 -21.53
N ASN A 158 -6.55 11.85 -20.63
CA ASN A 158 -6.65 10.41 -20.75
C ASN A 158 -8.06 9.93 -20.35
N ASP A 159 -8.80 9.37 -21.30
CA ASP A 159 -10.17 8.88 -21.10
C ASP A 159 -10.23 7.39 -20.70
N THR A 160 -9.10 6.70 -20.70
CA THR A 160 -9.04 5.24 -20.48
C THR A 160 -8.43 4.83 -19.16
N ALA A 161 -7.54 5.67 -18.59
CA ALA A 161 -6.86 5.42 -17.33
C ALA A 161 -6.63 6.73 -16.55
N PRO A 162 -6.35 6.68 -15.24
CA PRO A 162 -6.00 7.87 -14.45
C PRO A 162 -4.78 8.62 -15.00
N ALA A 163 -3.80 7.90 -15.51
CA ALA A 163 -2.63 8.39 -16.24
C ALA A 163 -2.08 7.26 -17.10
N SER A 164 -1.34 7.58 -18.16
CA SER A 164 -0.57 6.61 -18.95
C SER A 164 0.70 6.19 -18.18
N PRO A 165 1.31 5.04 -18.52
CA PRO A 165 2.57 4.62 -17.90
C PRO A 165 3.75 5.57 -18.17
N GLU A 166 3.66 6.42 -19.18
CA GLU A 166 4.70 7.36 -19.59
C GLU A 166 4.52 8.74 -18.94
N ALA A 167 3.38 9.01 -18.31
CA ALA A 167 3.09 10.26 -17.61
C ALA A 167 3.63 10.24 -16.18
#